data_0c277c5217e7c292896aedd2759a6f23
#
_entry.id   0c277c5217e7c292896aedd2759a6f23
#
_cell.length_a   1.000
_cell.length_b   1.000
_cell.length_c   1.000
_cell.angle_alpha   90.00
_cell.angle_beta   90.00
_cell.angle_gamma   90.00
#
_symmetry.space_group_name_H-M   'P 1'
#
loop_
_entity.id
_entity.type
_entity.pdbx_description
1 polymer ?
#
loop_
_entity_poly.entity_id
_entity_poly.type
_entity_poly.pdbx_seq_one_letter_code
_entity_poly.pdbx_strand_id
1 'polypeptide(L)'
;AARQADDIQNFISQNVDALLINPVDSDAIVTSIKAANNANIPVILIDRGSNGGEVLTTVASDNVEAGKMAAEFITKQLGEKAKTFELSGVPGASATVDRGKGFEQISKTNLDVLSSQSANFDRAKALNTAQNMIQGNKEVQAIFAQNDEMALGAAQAVKAAGLSNVLIVGID
;
A
#
# COMPACT_ATOMS: atom_id res chain seq x y z
N ALA A 1 -5.05 9.81 -10.75
CA ALA A 1 -4.81 9.14 -12.04
C ALA A 1 -4.96 10.14 -13.22
N ALA A 2 -6.06 10.92 -13.36
CA ALA A 2 -6.28 11.81 -14.50
C ALA A 2 -5.12 12.81 -14.72
N ARG A 3 -4.72 13.56 -13.67
CA ARG A 3 -3.60 14.49 -13.76
C ARG A 3 -2.29 13.81 -14.24
N GLN A 4 -2.00 12.59 -13.76
CA GLN A 4 -0.82 11.86 -14.21
C GLN A 4 -0.88 11.52 -15.70
N ALA A 5 -2.08 11.20 -16.23
CA ALA A 5 -2.27 10.95 -17.65
C ALA A 5 -2.02 12.22 -18.48
N ASP A 6 -2.50 13.38 -18.00
CA ASP A 6 -2.26 14.67 -18.66
C ASP A 6 -0.77 15.04 -18.66
N ASP A 7 -0.08 14.83 -17.53
CA ASP A 7 1.37 15.08 -17.39
C ASP A 7 2.16 14.20 -18.38
N ILE A 8 1.81 12.90 -18.49
CA ILE A 8 2.47 11.98 -19.44
C ILE A 8 2.20 12.41 -20.89
N GLN A 9 0.98 12.79 -21.23
CA GLN A 9 0.67 13.27 -22.57
C GLN A 9 1.47 14.53 -22.92
N ASN A 10 1.66 15.43 -21.98
CA ASN A 10 2.51 16.60 -22.15
C ASN A 10 3.98 16.22 -22.42
N PHE A 11 4.55 15.26 -21.67
CA PHE A 11 5.90 14.78 -21.92
C PHE A 11 6.05 14.09 -23.28
N ILE A 12 5.06 13.30 -23.71
CA ILE A 12 5.04 12.70 -25.04
C ILE A 12 5.08 13.80 -26.10
N SER A 13 4.29 14.87 -25.96
CA SER A 13 4.26 16.00 -26.89
C SER A 13 5.57 16.79 -26.95
N GLN A 14 6.38 16.73 -25.89
CA GLN A 14 7.71 17.33 -25.81
C GLN A 14 8.81 16.43 -26.39
N ASN A 15 8.47 15.22 -26.85
CA ASN A 15 9.41 14.23 -27.39
C ASN A 15 10.57 13.93 -26.44
N VAL A 16 10.26 13.66 -25.15
CA VAL A 16 11.27 13.26 -24.17
C VAL A 16 11.92 11.92 -24.54
N ASP A 17 13.17 11.72 -24.15
CA ASP A 17 13.94 10.51 -24.49
C ASP A 17 13.50 9.26 -23.71
N ALA A 18 12.89 9.42 -22.53
CA ALA A 18 12.37 8.35 -21.70
C ALA A 18 11.37 8.87 -20.67
N LEU A 19 10.52 7.99 -20.14
CA LEU A 19 9.60 8.27 -19.05
C LEU A 19 9.91 7.40 -17.84
N LEU A 20 10.12 8.04 -16.68
CA LEU A 20 10.18 7.39 -15.38
C LEU A 20 8.86 7.66 -14.67
N ILE A 21 8.09 6.63 -14.38
CA ILE A 21 6.72 6.76 -13.87
C ILE A 21 6.58 5.97 -12.56
N ASN A 22 6.05 6.63 -11.52
CA ASN A 22 5.48 5.94 -10.35
C ASN A 22 3.94 5.94 -10.52
N PRO A 23 3.32 4.81 -10.92
CA PRO A 23 1.89 4.77 -11.21
C PRO A 23 1.04 5.05 -9.96
N VAL A 24 0.07 5.95 -10.09
CA VAL A 24 -0.93 6.17 -9.03
C VAL A 24 -1.89 4.98 -8.95
N ASP A 25 -2.22 4.39 -10.10
CA ASP A 25 -3.13 3.26 -10.26
C ASP A 25 -2.63 2.39 -11.41
N SER A 26 -2.52 1.08 -11.18
CA SER A 26 -1.89 0.13 -12.10
C SER A 26 -2.72 -0.17 -13.34
N ASP A 27 -4.04 0.03 -13.31
CA ASP A 27 -4.92 -0.14 -14.46
C ASP A 27 -5.05 1.19 -15.24
N ALA A 28 -5.26 2.29 -14.54
CA ALA A 28 -5.46 3.59 -15.18
C ALA A 28 -4.23 4.06 -15.98
N ILE A 29 -3.01 3.66 -15.56
CA ILE A 29 -1.77 4.05 -16.23
C ILE A 29 -1.56 3.37 -17.59
N VAL A 30 -2.21 2.23 -17.84
CA VAL A 30 -2.01 1.40 -19.04
C VAL A 30 -2.17 2.17 -20.33
N THR A 31 -3.20 3.02 -20.41
CA THR A 31 -3.47 3.84 -21.60
C THR A 31 -2.33 4.82 -21.89
N SER A 32 -1.80 5.45 -20.84
CA SER A 32 -0.68 6.40 -20.98
C SER A 32 0.63 5.71 -21.37
N ILE A 33 0.90 4.51 -20.82
CA ILE A 33 2.07 3.71 -21.22
C ILE A 33 1.95 3.33 -22.71
N LYS A 34 0.79 2.86 -23.18
CA LYS A 34 0.59 2.53 -24.58
C LYS A 34 0.75 3.74 -25.51
N ALA A 35 0.32 4.93 -25.07
CA ALA A 35 0.55 6.17 -25.82
C ALA A 35 2.05 6.48 -25.95
N ALA A 36 2.83 6.32 -24.88
CA ALA A 36 4.30 6.47 -24.91
C ALA A 36 4.96 5.42 -25.84
N ASN A 37 4.51 4.16 -25.76
CA ASN A 37 5.01 3.08 -26.63
C ASN A 37 4.76 3.40 -28.12
N ASN A 38 3.56 3.90 -28.47
CA ASN A 38 3.23 4.31 -29.83
C ASN A 38 4.10 5.48 -30.34
N ALA A 39 4.60 6.31 -29.43
CA ALA A 39 5.56 7.38 -29.71
C ALA A 39 7.02 6.92 -29.68
N ASN A 40 7.29 5.61 -29.51
CA ASN A 40 8.62 5.02 -29.33
C ASN A 40 9.41 5.58 -28.13
N ILE A 41 8.72 6.04 -27.09
CA ILE A 41 9.35 6.53 -25.86
C ILE A 41 9.43 5.39 -24.85
N PRO A 42 10.62 4.97 -24.42
CA PRO A 42 10.80 3.91 -23.43
C PRO A 42 10.23 4.33 -22.08
N VAL A 43 9.57 3.39 -21.40
CA VAL A 43 8.95 3.59 -20.08
C VAL A 43 9.65 2.74 -19.04
N ILE A 44 10.02 3.35 -17.93
CA ILE A 44 10.55 2.72 -16.73
C ILE A 44 9.57 2.99 -15.58
N LEU A 45 9.15 1.95 -14.88
CA LEU A 45 8.32 2.09 -13.71
C LEU A 45 9.16 2.08 -12.44
N ILE A 46 8.75 2.90 -11.46
CA ILE A 46 9.41 3.03 -10.16
C ILE A 46 8.36 2.79 -9.07
N ASP A 47 8.72 2.00 -8.07
CA ASP A 47 7.95 1.71 -6.87
C ASP A 47 6.67 0.88 -7.12
N ARG A 48 5.93 1.15 -8.19
CA ARG A 48 4.67 0.48 -8.53
C ARG A 48 4.66 -0.01 -9.95
N GLY A 49 3.97 -1.14 -10.18
CA GLY A 49 3.79 -1.76 -11.47
C GLY A 49 2.57 -1.24 -12.24
N SER A 50 2.42 -1.75 -13.47
CA SER A 50 1.27 -1.55 -14.35
C SER A 50 0.70 -2.91 -14.76
N ASN A 51 -0.62 -2.96 -14.97
CA ASN A 51 -1.32 -4.16 -15.45
C ASN A 51 -1.31 -4.29 -16.98
N GLY A 52 -0.49 -3.49 -17.69
CA GLY A 52 -0.32 -3.57 -19.15
C GLY A 52 0.50 -2.43 -19.73
N GLY A 53 0.66 -2.47 -21.07
CA GLY A 53 1.63 -1.65 -21.79
C GLY A 53 3.02 -2.28 -21.77
N GLU A 54 3.93 -1.79 -22.62
CA GLU A 54 5.31 -2.26 -22.67
C GLU A 54 6.18 -1.36 -21.80
N VAL A 55 6.89 -1.96 -20.84
CA VAL A 55 7.83 -1.26 -19.96
C VAL A 55 9.20 -1.88 -20.09
N LEU A 56 10.24 -1.05 -20.10
CA LEU A 56 11.64 -1.49 -20.18
C LEU A 56 12.01 -2.27 -18.91
N THR A 57 11.62 -1.75 -17.77
CA THR A 57 11.81 -2.39 -16.45
C THR A 57 10.92 -1.76 -15.40
N THR A 58 10.74 -2.49 -14.29
CA THR A 58 10.12 -1.98 -13.06
C THR A 58 11.10 -2.16 -11.91
N VAL A 59 11.39 -1.07 -11.19
CA VAL A 59 12.23 -1.07 -9.99
C VAL A 59 11.34 -0.86 -8.80
N ALA A 60 11.12 -1.91 -8.01
CA ALA A 60 10.22 -1.90 -6.85
C ALA A 60 10.73 -2.87 -5.77
N SER A 61 10.25 -2.69 -4.54
CA SER A 61 10.42 -3.67 -3.47
C SER A 61 9.60 -4.94 -3.74
N ASP A 62 9.99 -6.07 -3.15
CA ASP A 62 9.14 -7.26 -3.11
C ASP A 62 8.00 -7.04 -2.10
N ASN A 63 6.92 -6.44 -2.58
CA ASN A 63 5.77 -6.05 -1.77
C ASN A 63 4.99 -7.26 -1.23
N VAL A 64 5.02 -8.40 -1.94
CA VAL A 64 4.39 -9.63 -1.44
C VAL A 64 5.19 -10.16 -0.25
N GLU A 65 6.50 -10.23 -0.36
CA GLU A 65 7.36 -10.67 0.74
C GLU A 65 7.26 -9.71 1.94
N ALA A 66 7.26 -8.41 1.71
CA ALA A 66 7.09 -7.41 2.77
C ALA A 66 5.78 -7.62 3.56
N GLY A 67 4.67 -7.90 2.87
CA GLY A 67 3.39 -8.22 3.51
C GLY A 67 3.45 -9.50 4.36
N LYS A 68 4.09 -10.57 3.85
CA LYS A 68 4.31 -11.80 4.62
C LYS A 68 5.13 -11.56 5.88
N MET A 69 6.25 -10.86 5.73
CA MET A 69 7.13 -10.52 6.85
C MET A 69 6.39 -9.77 7.96
N ALA A 70 5.48 -8.86 7.60
CA ALA A 70 4.66 -8.14 8.58
C ALA A 70 3.77 -9.09 9.39
N ALA A 71 3.05 -10.00 8.72
CA ALA A 71 2.19 -10.97 9.41
C ALA A 71 2.99 -11.98 10.26
N GLU A 72 4.13 -12.46 9.76
CA GLU A 72 5.04 -13.33 10.50
C GLU A 72 5.61 -12.62 11.74
N PHE A 73 5.99 -11.35 11.61
CA PHE A 73 6.47 -10.56 12.72
C PHE A 73 5.41 -10.40 13.82
N ILE A 74 4.16 -10.07 13.45
CA ILE A 74 3.05 -9.98 14.40
C ILE A 74 2.84 -11.32 15.09
N THR A 75 2.78 -12.41 14.34
CA THR A 75 2.62 -13.77 14.89
C THR A 75 3.75 -14.12 15.87
N LYS A 76 4.99 -13.78 15.52
CA LYS A 76 6.15 -14.04 16.38
C LYS A 76 6.11 -13.26 17.69
N GLN A 77 5.62 -12.02 17.66
CA GLN A 77 5.61 -11.14 18.84
C GLN A 77 4.43 -11.41 19.78
N LEU A 78 3.27 -11.74 19.22
CA LEU A 78 2.00 -11.81 19.97
C LEU A 78 1.40 -13.22 20.05
N GLY A 79 1.95 -14.16 19.28
CA GLY A 79 1.39 -15.51 19.14
C GLY A 79 0.30 -15.60 18.07
N GLU A 80 -0.18 -16.84 17.88
CA GLU A 80 -1.27 -17.10 16.93
C GLU A 80 -2.59 -16.50 17.42
N LYS A 81 -3.46 -16.17 16.43
CA LYS A 81 -4.79 -15.57 16.65
C LYS A 81 -4.77 -14.20 17.33
N ALA A 82 -3.64 -13.48 17.25
CA ALA A 82 -3.59 -12.09 17.68
C ALA A 82 -4.62 -11.25 16.91
N LYS A 83 -5.44 -10.51 17.65
CA LYS A 83 -6.48 -9.62 17.11
C LYS A 83 -5.84 -8.45 16.40
N THR A 84 -5.97 -8.39 15.07
CA THR A 84 -5.21 -7.50 14.21
C THR A 84 -6.13 -6.63 13.34
N PHE A 85 -5.79 -5.35 13.20
CA PHE A 85 -6.35 -4.49 12.14
C PHE A 85 -5.36 -4.36 11.00
N GLU A 86 -5.86 -4.19 9.78
CA GLU A 86 -5.09 -3.79 8.62
C GLU A 86 -5.53 -2.42 8.12
N LEU A 87 -4.55 -1.52 7.91
CA LEU A 87 -4.72 -0.26 7.19
C LEU A 87 -4.07 -0.40 5.81
N SER A 88 -4.90 -0.50 4.79
CA SER A 88 -4.42 -0.66 3.41
C SER A 88 -4.17 0.68 2.71
N GLY A 89 -3.33 0.66 1.70
CA GLY A 89 -2.96 1.83 0.91
C GLY A 89 -4.03 2.27 -0.08
N VAL A 90 -3.59 2.94 -1.16
CA VAL A 90 -4.47 3.37 -2.26
C VAL A 90 -4.97 2.14 -3.01
N PRO A 91 -6.30 1.93 -3.11
CA PRO A 91 -6.85 0.87 -3.96
C PRO A 91 -6.36 1.01 -5.40
N GLY A 92 -6.01 -0.08 -6.07
CA GLY A 92 -5.50 -0.09 -7.44
C GLY A 92 -3.99 0.15 -7.58
N ALA A 93 -3.29 0.59 -6.54
CA ALA A 93 -1.83 0.62 -6.53
C ALA A 93 -1.26 -0.80 -6.31
N SER A 94 -0.29 -1.23 -7.16
CA SER A 94 0.30 -2.56 -7.04
C SER A 94 0.89 -2.83 -5.66
N ALA A 95 1.56 -1.86 -5.05
CA ALA A 95 2.10 -2.00 -3.70
C ALA A 95 1.01 -2.33 -2.66
N THR A 96 -0.18 -1.71 -2.77
CA THR A 96 -1.32 -2.03 -1.89
C THR A 96 -1.79 -3.47 -2.08
N VAL A 97 -1.97 -3.87 -3.34
CA VAL A 97 -2.44 -5.21 -3.70
C VAL A 97 -1.46 -6.28 -3.24
N ASP A 98 -0.17 -6.08 -3.51
CA ASP A 98 0.87 -7.07 -3.25
C ASP A 98 1.18 -7.18 -1.74
N ARG A 99 1.26 -6.05 -1.00
CA ARG A 99 1.41 -6.06 0.48
C ARG A 99 0.22 -6.76 1.15
N GLY A 100 -1.01 -6.45 0.71
CA GLY A 100 -2.22 -7.11 1.20
C GLY A 100 -2.24 -8.61 0.90
N LYS A 101 -1.88 -9.02 -0.34
CA LYS A 101 -1.78 -10.42 -0.74
C LYS A 101 -0.75 -11.18 0.11
N GLY A 102 0.43 -10.61 0.31
CA GLY A 102 1.47 -11.22 1.15
C GLY A 102 1.02 -11.37 2.59
N PHE A 103 0.45 -10.32 3.17
CA PHE A 103 -0.10 -10.33 4.52
C PHE A 103 -1.19 -11.40 4.68
N GLU A 104 -2.12 -11.49 3.74
CA GLU A 104 -3.23 -12.45 3.76
C GLU A 104 -2.76 -13.91 3.73
N GLN A 105 -1.67 -14.22 3.00
CA GLN A 105 -1.12 -15.59 2.91
C GLN A 105 -0.77 -16.17 4.29
N ILE A 106 -0.32 -15.35 5.21
CA ILE A 106 0.07 -15.75 6.56
C ILE A 106 -1.06 -15.48 7.56
N SER A 107 -1.69 -14.30 7.48
CA SER A 107 -2.68 -13.85 8.48
C SER A 107 -3.93 -14.71 8.49
N LYS A 108 -4.40 -15.24 7.36
CA LYS A 108 -5.57 -16.15 7.29
C LYS A 108 -5.48 -17.33 8.26
N THR A 109 -4.29 -17.86 8.47
CA THR A 109 -4.09 -19.01 9.36
C THR A 109 -3.68 -18.58 10.75
N ASN A 110 -2.83 -17.56 10.84
CA ASN A 110 -2.09 -17.24 12.06
C ASN A 110 -2.69 -16.08 12.85
N LEU A 111 -3.46 -15.19 12.25
CA LEU A 111 -3.99 -14.00 12.92
C LEU A 111 -5.54 -13.99 12.91
N ASP A 112 -6.13 -13.23 13.82
CA ASP A 112 -7.55 -12.88 13.80
C ASP A 112 -7.68 -11.45 13.26
N VAL A 113 -7.85 -11.33 11.93
CA VAL A 113 -7.98 -10.04 11.26
C VAL A 113 -9.39 -9.52 11.43
N LEU A 114 -9.60 -8.67 12.43
CA LEU A 114 -10.89 -8.10 12.79
C LEU A 114 -11.46 -7.15 11.75
N SER A 115 -10.61 -6.41 11.07
CA SER A 115 -11.00 -5.43 10.04
C SER A 115 -9.82 -5.04 9.18
N SER A 116 -10.08 -4.79 7.89
CA SER A 116 -9.15 -4.19 6.93
C SER A 116 -9.83 -2.99 6.28
N GLN A 117 -9.21 -1.81 6.35
CA GLN A 117 -9.75 -0.58 5.78
C GLN A 117 -8.66 0.25 5.10
N SER A 118 -9.03 0.87 3.96
CA SER A 118 -8.08 1.75 3.26
C SER A 118 -7.95 3.10 3.95
N ALA A 119 -6.69 3.53 4.08
CA ALA A 119 -6.33 4.88 4.49
C ALA A 119 -5.46 5.61 3.44
N ASN A 120 -5.37 5.04 2.21
CA ASN A 120 -4.79 5.66 1.02
C ASN A 120 -3.34 6.14 1.18
N PHE A 121 -2.52 5.48 2.00
CA PHE A 121 -1.15 5.89 2.36
C PHE A 121 -1.07 7.26 3.02
N ASP A 122 -2.16 7.74 3.62
CA ASP A 122 -2.27 9.07 4.22
C ASP A 122 -2.34 8.99 5.75
N ARG A 123 -1.47 9.75 6.44
CA ARG A 123 -1.38 9.74 7.91
C ARG A 123 -2.66 10.21 8.59
N ALA A 124 -3.26 11.29 8.10
CA ALA A 124 -4.46 11.86 8.72
C ALA A 124 -5.67 10.95 8.53
N LYS A 125 -5.80 10.33 7.34
CA LYS A 125 -6.83 9.33 7.09
C LYS A 125 -6.61 8.10 7.97
N ALA A 126 -5.37 7.63 8.09
CA ALA A 126 -5.04 6.50 8.95
C ALA A 126 -5.37 6.76 10.42
N LEU A 127 -5.10 7.96 10.93
CA LEU A 127 -5.52 8.37 12.26
C LEU A 127 -7.04 8.20 12.44
N ASN A 128 -7.83 8.81 11.55
CA ASN A 128 -9.29 8.78 11.64
C ASN A 128 -9.84 7.35 11.46
N THR A 129 -9.31 6.61 10.49
CA THR A 129 -9.72 5.22 10.22
C THR A 129 -9.39 4.32 11.42
N ALA A 130 -8.19 4.40 11.96
CA ALA A 130 -7.79 3.61 13.13
C ALA A 130 -8.63 3.97 14.37
N GLN A 131 -8.95 5.26 14.60
CA GLN A 131 -9.85 5.66 15.69
C GLN A 131 -11.22 4.99 15.57
N ASN A 132 -11.81 4.99 14.38
CA ASN A 132 -13.11 4.34 14.14
C ASN A 132 -13.04 2.83 14.36
N MET A 133 -11.96 2.17 13.87
CA MET A 133 -11.75 0.72 14.06
C MET A 133 -11.60 0.38 15.55
N ILE A 134 -10.83 1.17 16.30
CA ILE A 134 -10.62 0.99 17.75
C ILE A 134 -11.93 1.21 18.54
N GLN A 135 -12.76 2.17 18.13
CA GLN A 135 -14.08 2.35 18.77
C GLN A 135 -14.98 1.13 18.59
N GLY A 136 -14.89 0.46 17.45
CA GLY A 136 -15.62 -0.78 17.17
C GLY A 136 -15.07 -1.99 17.92
N ASN A 137 -13.79 -2.05 18.19
CA ASN A 137 -13.15 -3.15 18.91
C ASN A 137 -11.88 -2.70 19.65
N LYS A 138 -11.98 -2.56 20.96
CA LYS A 138 -10.86 -2.14 21.84
C LYS A 138 -9.89 -3.27 22.19
N GLU A 139 -10.19 -4.50 21.80
CA GLU A 139 -9.35 -5.67 22.09
C GLU A 139 -8.26 -5.90 21.04
N VAL A 140 -8.07 -4.96 20.13
CA VAL A 140 -7.00 -5.01 19.13
C VAL A 140 -5.63 -5.12 19.79
N GLN A 141 -4.83 -6.04 19.30
CA GLN A 141 -3.48 -6.32 19.80
C GLN A 141 -2.39 -5.87 18.82
N ALA A 142 -2.72 -5.84 17.52
CA ALA A 142 -1.80 -5.35 16.50
C ALA A 142 -2.52 -4.51 15.44
N ILE A 143 -1.79 -3.60 14.82
CA ILE A 143 -2.21 -2.88 13.61
C ILE A 143 -1.09 -3.03 12.58
N PHE A 144 -1.40 -3.67 11.46
CA PHE A 144 -0.58 -3.66 10.28
C PHE A 144 -0.98 -2.47 9.40
N ALA A 145 -0.07 -1.57 9.16
CA ALA A 145 -0.22 -0.47 8.23
C ALA A 145 0.69 -0.70 7.01
N GLN A 146 0.12 -0.66 5.82
CA GLN A 146 0.85 -0.96 4.60
C GLN A 146 1.91 0.09 4.24
N ASN A 147 2.01 1.22 4.97
CA ASN A 147 3.18 2.10 4.95
C ASN A 147 3.38 2.83 6.30
N ASP A 148 4.56 3.44 6.46
CA ASP A 148 4.96 4.11 7.70
C ASP A 148 4.14 5.37 8.00
N GLU A 149 3.70 6.12 6.99
CA GLU A 149 2.81 7.26 7.21
C GLU A 149 1.49 6.84 7.89
N MET A 150 0.90 5.73 7.44
CA MET A 150 -0.29 5.20 8.08
C MET A 150 0.02 4.59 9.46
N ALA A 151 1.18 3.97 9.64
CA ALA A 151 1.61 3.46 10.95
C ALA A 151 1.72 4.58 11.99
N LEU A 152 2.28 5.73 11.60
CA LEU A 152 2.34 6.91 12.45
C LEU A 152 0.94 7.47 12.79
N GLY A 153 0.01 7.44 11.84
CA GLY A 153 -1.39 7.79 12.08
C GLY A 153 -2.07 6.83 13.06
N ALA A 154 -1.87 5.52 12.87
CA ALA A 154 -2.37 4.49 13.78
C ALA A 154 -1.82 4.64 15.20
N ALA A 155 -0.53 4.96 15.35
CA ALA A 155 0.11 5.19 16.64
C ALA A 155 -0.55 6.35 17.40
N GLN A 156 -0.90 7.43 16.70
CA GLN A 156 -1.63 8.54 17.31
C GLN A 156 -3.05 8.13 17.76
N ALA A 157 -3.75 7.31 16.96
CA ALA A 157 -5.07 6.80 17.29
C ALA A 157 -5.04 5.90 18.55
N VAL A 158 -4.08 4.97 18.61
CA VAL A 158 -3.85 4.09 19.76
C VAL A 158 -3.59 4.89 21.03
N LYS A 159 -2.69 5.89 20.95
CA LYS A 159 -2.40 6.79 22.06
C LYS A 159 -3.64 7.59 22.52
N ALA A 160 -4.40 8.13 21.57
CA ALA A 160 -5.63 8.90 21.87
C ALA A 160 -6.71 8.03 22.51
N ALA A 161 -6.77 6.74 22.19
CA ALA A 161 -7.68 5.76 22.78
C ALA A 161 -7.24 5.27 24.17
N GLY A 162 -6.07 5.70 24.66
CA GLY A 162 -5.51 5.25 25.94
C GLY A 162 -5.05 3.78 25.94
N LEU A 163 -4.81 3.19 24.78
CA LEU A 163 -4.30 1.83 24.64
C LEU A 163 -2.76 1.85 24.71
N SER A 164 -2.17 0.97 25.53
CA SER A 164 -0.72 0.98 25.77
C SER A 164 0.04 -0.20 25.17
N ASN A 165 -0.65 -1.27 24.77
CA ASN A 165 -0.02 -2.53 24.38
C ASN A 165 -0.46 -2.98 22.99
N VAL A 166 -0.58 -2.06 22.04
CA VAL A 166 -0.89 -2.39 20.64
C VAL A 166 0.41 -2.35 19.84
N LEU A 167 0.75 -3.48 19.22
CA LEU A 167 1.89 -3.57 18.29
C LEU A 167 1.51 -2.90 16.98
N ILE A 168 2.34 -1.99 16.49
CA ILE A 168 2.13 -1.34 15.19
C ILE A 168 3.29 -1.71 14.28
N VAL A 169 2.96 -2.21 13.10
CA VAL A 169 3.91 -2.62 12.07
C VAL A 169 3.65 -1.80 10.81
N GLY A 170 4.69 -1.13 10.31
CA GLY A 170 4.70 -0.40 9.04
C GLY A 170 5.65 -1.03 8.04
N ILE A 171 5.58 -0.56 6.81
CA ILE A 171 6.47 -0.90 5.69
C ILE A 171 6.82 0.41 4.98
N ASP A 172 8.13 0.64 4.72
CA ASP A 172 8.55 1.66 3.73
C ASP A 172 9.97 1.43 3.21
#